data_314b29115af0209f977d7894dc204083
#
_entry.id   314b29115af0209f977d7894dc204083
#
_cell.length_a   1.000
_cell.length_b   1.000
_cell.length_c   1.000
_cell.angle_alpha   90.00
_cell.angle_beta   90.00
_cell.angle_gamma   90.00
#
_symmetry.space_group_name_H-M   'P 1'
#
loop_
_entity.id
_entity.type
_entity.pdbx_description
1 polymer ?
#
loop_
_entity_poly.entity_id
_entity_poly.type
_entity_poly.pdbx_seq_one_letter_code
_entity_poly.pdbx_strand_id
1 'polypeptide(L)'
;GLREWFPIAFFRSSPDLTRLCTMLLIVGGFLLVIAWLRFRPSIRDDDASLRRVIRTSVIWALPLLICVPVFSRDIFSYVAVGRLMAAGIDPYQHGVNEIAGWYSLGVDPFWSSTESPYGPLFIAVAAVFSWLGAGIPEYALFLNRLAATAGAVLMVVAFLKIAALRGRNRAFVAWMIAANTLTLLLFIA
;
A
#
# COMPACT_ATOMS: atom_id res chain seq x y z
N GLY A 1 4.90 17.32 -9.53
CA GLY A 1 4.21 16.04 -9.34
C GLY A 1 5.10 15.00 -8.69
N LEU A 2 4.54 13.88 -8.22
CA LEU A 2 5.30 12.83 -7.49
C LEU A 2 6.52 12.30 -8.26
N ARG A 3 6.50 12.36 -9.58
CA ARG A 3 7.65 11.96 -10.43
C ARG A 3 8.82 12.93 -10.37
N GLU A 4 8.58 14.17 -10.01
CA GLU A 4 9.57 15.26 -9.96
C GLU A 4 10.14 15.45 -8.55
N TRP A 5 9.61 14.73 -7.59
CA TRP A 5 10.11 14.76 -6.23
C TRP A 5 11.58 14.36 -6.20
N PHE A 6 12.42 15.21 -5.58
CA PHE A 6 13.89 15.10 -5.65
C PHE A 6 14.44 13.69 -5.45
N PRO A 7 14.06 12.92 -4.43
CA PRO A 7 14.60 11.57 -4.27
C PRO A 7 14.25 10.65 -5.45
N ILE A 8 13.00 10.72 -5.96
CA ILE A 8 12.57 9.89 -7.08
C ILE A 8 13.25 10.30 -8.38
N ALA A 9 13.33 11.60 -8.63
CA ALA A 9 14.02 12.15 -9.80
C ALA A 9 15.50 11.77 -9.80
N PHE A 10 16.17 11.86 -8.64
CA PHE A 10 17.58 11.47 -8.49
C PHE A 10 17.81 9.99 -8.81
N PHE A 11 17.05 9.08 -8.19
CA PHE A 11 17.21 7.64 -8.45
C PHE A 11 16.80 7.21 -9.85
N ARG A 12 16.04 8.04 -10.56
CA ARG A 12 15.67 7.83 -11.97
C ARG A 12 16.56 8.58 -12.95
N SER A 13 17.51 9.35 -12.48
CA SER A 13 18.40 10.16 -13.32
C SER A 13 19.33 9.34 -14.20
N SER A 14 19.63 8.08 -13.82
CA SER A 14 20.44 7.18 -14.64
C SER A 14 19.84 5.76 -14.66
N PRO A 15 19.99 5.03 -15.79
CA PRO A 15 19.56 3.64 -15.90
C PRO A 15 20.22 2.73 -14.86
N ASP A 16 21.47 2.98 -14.50
CA ASP A 16 22.23 2.17 -13.57
C ASP A 16 21.74 2.35 -12.13
N LEU A 17 21.42 3.58 -11.72
CA LEU A 17 20.78 3.85 -10.42
C LEU A 17 19.41 3.18 -10.33
N THR A 18 18.62 3.24 -11.40
CA THR A 18 17.31 2.57 -11.44
C THR A 18 17.47 1.05 -11.30
N ARG A 19 18.41 0.45 -11.99
CA ARG A 19 18.73 -0.99 -11.88
C ARG A 19 19.17 -1.36 -10.46
N LEU A 20 20.08 -0.57 -9.88
CA LEU A 20 20.55 -0.78 -8.51
C LEU A 20 19.39 -0.72 -7.51
N CYS A 21 18.54 0.30 -7.58
CA CYS A 21 17.35 0.40 -6.72
C CYS A 21 16.43 -0.81 -6.88
N THR A 22 16.19 -1.26 -8.11
CA THR A 22 15.36 -2.45 -8.38
C THR A 22 15.98 -3.70 -7.77
N MET A 23 17.31 -3.90 -7.91
CA MET A 23 18.00 -5.02 -7.30
C MET A 23 17.93 -4.98 -5.77
N LEU A 24 18.18 -3.81 -5.16
CA LEU A 24 18.06 -3.64 -3.71
C LEU A 24 16.65 -3.91 -3.20
N LEU A 25 15.63 -3.52 -3.97
CA LEU A 25 14.24 -3.81 -3.65
C LEU A 25 13.95 -5.31 -3.66
N ILE A 26 14.38 -6.01 -4.70
CA ILE A 26 14.21 -7.46 -4.83
C ILE A 26 14.92 -8.18 -3.68
N VAL A 27 16.18 -7.83 -3.43
CA VAL A 27 16.96 -8.40 -2.33
C VAL A 27 16.30 -8.10 -0.98
N GLY A 28 15.87 -6.86 -0.75
CA GLY A 28 15.17 -6.46 0.47
C GLY A 28 13.87 -7.26 0.68
N GLY A 29 13.09 -7.47 -0.38
CA GLY A 29 11.90 -8.31 -0.35
C GLY A 29 12.21 -9.76 0.04
N PHE A 30 13.25 -10.36 -0.56
CA PHE A 30 13.70 -11.70 -0.20
C PHE A 30 14.20 -11.78 1.25
N LEU A 31 14.96 -10.79 1.71
CA LEU A 31 15.43 -10.74 3.09
C LEU A 31 14.26 -10.62 4.07
N LEU A 32 13.23 -9.86 3.74
CA LEU A 32 12.01 -9.75 4.55
C LEU A 32 11.27 -11.09 4.64
N VAL A 33 11.16 -11.83 3.53
CA VAL A 33 10.59 -13.19 3.53
C VAL A 33 11.40 -14.14 4.40
N ILE A 34 12.74 -14.12 4.27
CA ILE A 34 13.62 -14.96 5.09
C ILE A 34 13.48 -14.60 6.57
N ALA A 35 13.45 -13.32 6.91
CA ALA A 35 13.25 -12.85 8.28
C ALA A 35 11.90 -13.31 8.84
N TRP A 36 10.83 -13.21 8.05
CA TRP A 36 9.51 -13.69 8.41
C TRP A 36 9.49 -15.20 8.68
N LEU A 37 10.10 -16.02 7.81
CA LEU A 37 10.19 -17.46 7.98
C LEU A 37 11.02 -17.84 9.22
N ARG A 38 12.17 -17.18 9.42
CA ARG A 38 13.04 -17.42 10.58
C ARG A 38 12.43 -16.97 11.92
N PHE A 39 11.46 -16.08 11.89
CA PHE A 39 10.76 -15.60 13.07
C PHE A 39 9.81 -16.66 13.65
N ARG A 40 9.24 -17.54 12.80
CA ARG A 40 8.26 -18.57 13.18
C ARG A 40 8.68 -19.46 14.35
N PRO A 41 9.90 -20.04 14.42
CA PRO A 41 10.29 -20.94 15.51
C PRO A 41 10.30 -20.29 16.89
N SER A 42 10.36 -18.97 16.97
CA SER A 42 10.37 -18.21 18.23
C SER A 42 8.98 -17.93 18.79
N ILE A 43 7.92 -18.33 18.07
CA ILE A 43 6.52 -18.01 18.40
C ILE A 43 5.93 -19.13 19.27
N ARG A 44 5.57 -18.78 20.51
CA ARG A 44 4.87 -19.63 21.46
C ARG A 44 3.42 -19.18 21.61
N ASP A 45 2.59 -20.01 22.23
CA ASP A 45 1.19 -19.66 22.52
C ASP A 45 1.12 -18.91 23.86
N ASP A 46 1.66 -17.70 23.87
CA ASP A 46 1.65 -16.81 25.03
C ASP A 46 1.53 -15.33 24.60
N ASP A 47 1.11 -14.49 25.54
CA ASP A 47 0.94 -13.05 25.29
C ASP A 47 2.26 -12.31 25.05
N ALA A 48 3.38 -12.84 25.53
CA ALA A 48 4.69 -12.25 25.28
C ALA A 48 5.08 -12.43 23.80
N SER A 49 4.85 -13.61 23.23
CA SER A 49 5.02 -13.89 21.81
C SER A 49 4.08 -13.05 20.96
N LEU A 50 2.80 -12.91 21.34
CA LEU A 50 1.87 -12.04 20.64
C LEU A 50 2.36 -10.59 20.58
N ARG A 51 2.73 -10.01 21.73
CA ARG A 51 3.29 -8.64 21.78
C ARG A 51 4.55 -8.49 20.94
N ARG A 52 5.43 -9.50 20.96
CA ARG A 52 6.65 -9.49 20.13
C ARG A 52 6.31 -9.47 18.66
N VAL A 53 5.39 -10.31 18.19
CA VAL A 53 4.97 -10.36 16.79
C VAL A 53 4.38 -9.02 16.37
N ILE A 54 3.42 -8.48 17.13
CA ILE A 54 2.81 -7.19 16.80
C ILE A 54 3.85 -6.07 16.75
N ARG A 55 4.74 -5.99 17.76
CA ARG A 55 5.82 -4.99 17.76
C ARG A 55 6.74 -5.12 16.55
N THR A 56 7.14 -6.34 16.19
CA THR A 56 7.99 -6.59 15.01
C THR A 56 7.26 -6.19 13.73
N SER A 57 5.97 -6.52 13.58
CA SER A 57 5.16 -6.12 12.43
C SER A 57 5.09 -4.59 12.29
N VAL A 58 4.87 -3.88 13.39
CA VAL A 58 4.87 -2.40 13.40
C VAL A 58 6.23 -1.85 13.00
N ILE A 59 7.34 -2.39 13.55
CA ILE A 59 8.69 -1.93 13.20
C ILE A 59 8.97 -2.15 11.71
N TRP A 60 8.53 -3.27 11.13
CA TRP A 60 8.70 -3.55 9.70
C TRP A 60 7.80 -2.68 8.82
N ALA A 61 6.59 -2.34 9.31
CA ALA A 61 5.64 -1.50 8.58
C ALA A 61 6.07 -0.02 8.52
N LEU A 62 6.71 0.51 9.56
CA LEU A 62 7.05 1.94 9.66
C LEU A 62 7.83 2.47 8.45
N PRO A 63 8.96 1.87 8.01
CA PRO A 63 9.67 2.36 6.82
C PRO A 63 8.83 2.25 5.54
N LEU A 64 7.97 1.22 5.45
CA LEU A 64 7.11 1.01 4.29
C LEU A 64 5.99 2.06 4.18
N LEU A 65 5.48 2.57 5.32
CA LEU A 65 4.49 3.65 5.35
C LEU A 65 5.05 4.99 4.83
N ILE A 66 6.34 5.21 5.00
CA ILE A 66 7.01 6.47 4.65
C ILE A 66 7.58 6.43 3.23
N CYS A 67 7.94 5.24 2.72
CA CYS A 67 8.53 5.13 1.39
C CYS A 67 7.49 5.42 0.29
N VAL A 68 7.98 5.72 -0.90
CA VAL A 68 7.12 5.82 -2.09
C VAL A 68 6.49 4.46 -2.39
N PRO A 69 5.27 4.39 -2.97
CA PRO A 69 4.68 3.11 -3.39
C PRO A 69 5.65 2.31 -4.27
N VAL A 70 6.01 1.10 -3.81
CA VAL A 70 7.18 0.39 -4.35
C VAL A 70 6.76 -0.70 -5.32
N PHE A 71 5.67 -1.41 -5.04
CA PHE A 71 5.30 -2.63 -5.76
C PHE A 71 4.17 -2.46 -6.74
N SER A 72 3.25 -1.52 -6.53
CA SER A 72 2.14 -1.27 -7.42
C SER A 72 1.98 0.21 -7.73
N ARG A 73 1.65 0.48 -8.98
CA ARG A 73 1.27 1.82 -9.45
C ARG A 73 -0.23 2.08 -9.31
N ASP A 74 -0.99 1.11 -8.82
CA ASP A 74 -2.45 1.19 -8.72
C ASP A 74 -2.90 2.33 -7.81
N ILE A 75 -2.15 2.62 -6.75
CA ILE A 75 -2.48 3.72 -5.86
C ILE A 75 -2.51 5.08 -6.58
N PHE A 76 -1.70 5.27 -7.62
CA PHE A 76 -1.76 6.47 -8.46
C PHE A 76 -3.01 6.49 -9.32
N SER A 77 -3.46 5.31 -9.79
CA SER A 77 -4.74 5.15 -10.48
C SER A 77 -5.92 5.46 -9.55
N TYR A 78 -5.85 5.09 -8.27
CA TYR A 78 -6.88 5.43 -7.28
C TYR A 78 -7.02 6.94 -7.10
N VAL A 79 -5.90 7.64 -6.99
CA VAL A 79 -5.91 9.11 -6.94
C VAL A 79 -6.48 9.73 -8.22
N ALA A 80 -6.12 9.18 -9.38
CA ALA A 80 -6.60 9.66 -10.67
C ALA A 80 -8.11 9.42 -10.86
N VAL A 81 -8.61 8.22 -10.53
CA VAL A 81 -10.05 7.90 -10.55
C VAL A 81 -10.83 8.80 -9.59
N GLY A 82 -10.29 9.05 -8.39
CA GLY A 82 -10.89 9.99 -7.46
C GLY A 82 -10.99 11.41 -8.01
N ARG A 83 -9.96 11.88 -8.73
CA ARG A 83 -9.98 13.18 -9.41
C ARG A 83 -10.96 13.22 -10.57
N LEU A 84 -11.04 12.15 -11.36
CA LEU A 84 -11.99 12.02 -12.46
C LEU A 84 -13.42 12.21 -11.95
N MET A 85 -13.78 11.46 -10.90
CA MET A 85 -15.09 11.57 -10.24
C MET A 85 -15.32 12.95 -9.60
N ALA A 86 -14.32 13.53 -8.95
CA ALA A 86 -14.41 14.88 -8.37
C ALA A 86 -14.58 15.98 -9.43
N ALA A 87 -14.12 15.74 -10.66
CA ALA A 87 -14.34 16.61 -11.82
C ALA A 87 -15.72 16.42 -12.46
N GLY A 88 -16.57 15.53 -11.94
CA GLY A 88 -17.91 15.25 -12.48
C GLY A 88 -17.90 14.32 -13.69
N ILE A 89 -16.78 13.65 -13.99
CA ILE A 89 -16.64 12.71 -15.09
C ILE A 89 -16.87 11.30 -14.54
N ASP A 90 -17.75 10.53 -15.20
CA ASP A 90 -18.09 9.17 -14.77
C ASP A 90 -16.93 8.19 -15.04
N PRO A 91 -16.28 7.63 -14.00
CA PRO A 91 -15.17 6.70 -14.17
C PRO A 91 -15.57 5.36 -14.80
N TYR A 92 -16.85 5.06 -14.92
CA TYR A 92 -17.36 3.84 -15.56
C TYR A 92 -17.54 4.00 -17.07
N GLN A 93 -17.39 5.21 -17.60
CA GLN A 93 -17.50 5.50 -19.03
C GLN A 93 -16.24 6.15 -19.59
N HIS A 94 -15.37 6.66 -18.72
CA HIS A 94 -14.21 7.47 -19.10
C HIS A 94 -12.95 6.97 -18.40
N GLY A 95 -11.84 6.96 -19.13
CA GLY A 95 -10.53 6.65 -18.61
C GLY A 95 -9.86 7.84 -17.91
N VAL A 96 -8.90 7.58 -17.05
CA VAL A 96 -8.18 8.64 -16.31
C VAL A 96 -7.30 9.51 -17.20
N ASN A 97 -7.08 9.14 -18.48
CA ASN A 97 -6.38 9.96 -19.47
C ASN A 97 -7.15 11.24 -19.85
N GLU A 98 -8.43 11.34 -19.48
CA GLU A 98 -9.23 12.54 -19.72
C GLU A 98 -8.96 13.66 -18.71
N ILE A 99 -8.32 13.39 -17.59
CA ILE A 99 -7.92 14.44 -16.65
C ILE A 99 -6.55 15.02 -17.01
N ALA A 100 -6.43 16.35 -16.92
CA ALA A 100 -5.16 17.02 -17.14
C ALA A 100 -4.10 16.54 -16.16
N GLY A 101 -2.89 16.25 -16.66
CA GLY A 101 -1.76 15.85 -15.82
C GLY A 101 -1.80 14.41 -15.30
N TRP A 102 -2.67 13.56 -15.78
CA TRP A 102 -2.78 12.16 -15.36
C TRP A 102 -1.43 11.41 -15.38
N TYR A 103 -0.62 11.66 -16.40
CA TYR A 103 0.69 11.04 -16.52
C TYR A 103 1.65 11.47 -15.42
N SER A 104 1.63 12.75 -15.03
CA SER A 104 2.48 13.29 -13.94
C SER A 104 2.03 12.81 -12.56
N LEU A 105 0.79 12.32 -12.42
CA LEU A 105 0.34 11.63 -11.20
C LEU A 105 1.03 10.28 -10.99
N GLY A 106 1.62 9.70 -12.02
CA GLY A 106 2.29 8.41 -11.91
C GLY A 106 1.47 7.22 -12.43
N VAL A 107 0.27 7.46 -12.96
CA VAL A 107 -0.59 6.42 -13.54
C VAL A 107 0.15 5.66 -14.64
N ASP A 108 -0.09 4.36 -14.72
CA ASP A 108 0.46 3.55 -15.79
C ASP A 108 -0.28 3.85 -17.11
N PRO A 109 0.45 4.22 -18.19
CA PRO A 109 -0.16 4.48 -19.48
C PRO A 109 -1.01 3.34 -20.03
N PHE A 110 -0.65 2.10 -19.70
CA PHE A 110 -1.37 0.91 -20.16
C PHE A 110 -2.84 0.89 -19.69
N TRP A 111 -3.12 1.41 -18.49
CA TRP A 111 -4.46 1.44 -17.91
C TRP A 111 -5.15 2.79 -17.99
N SER A 112 -4.51 3.80 -18.58
CA SER A 112 -5.00 5.18 -18.53
C SER A 112 -6.31 5.41 -19.29
N SER A 113 -6.56 4.64 -20.34
CA SER A 113 -7.77 4.74 -21.17
C SER A 113 -8.87 3.75 -20.79
N THR A 114 -8.62 2.89 -19.78
CA THR A 114 -9.60 1.90 -19.34
C THR A 114 -10.57 2.48 -18.34
N GLU A 115 -11.84 2.04 -18.44
CA GLU A 115 -12.87 2.31 -17.45
C GLU A 115 -12.51 1.72 -16.09
N SER A 116 -13.05 2.32 -15.03
CA SER A 116 -12.74 1.87 -13.67
C SER A 116 -13.37 0.51 -13.34
N PRO A 117 -12.60 -0.50 -12.93
CA PRO A 117 -13.12 -1.78 -12.50
C PRO A 117 -13.61 -1.77 -11.03
N TYR A 118 -13.46 -0.63 -10.34
CA TYR A 118 -13.70 -0.55 -8.90
C TYR A 118 -15.17 -0.29 -8.56
N GLY A 119 -15.63 -0.80 -7.42
CA GLY A 119 -16.99 -0.60 -6.95
C GLY A 119 -17.29 0.87 -6.55
N PRO A 120 -18.58 1.27 -6.55
CA PRO A 120 -18.98 2.66 -6.36
C PRO A 120 -18.57 3.24 -5.00
N LEU A 121 -18.57 2.44 -3.94
CA LEU A 121 -18.10 2.88 -2.62
C LEU A 121 -16.61 3.26 -2.66
N PHE A 122 -15.79 2.46 -3.33
CA PHE A 122 -14.37 2.77 -3.46
C PHE A 122 -14.15 4.07 -4.24
N ILE A 123 -14.85 4.26 -5.36
CA ILE A 123 -14.77 5.48 -6.17
C ILE A 123 -15.20 6.71 -5.36
N ALA A 124 -16.29 6.60 -4.58
CA ALA A 124 -16.73 7.68 -3.71
C ALA A 124 -15.67 8.05 -2.65
N VAL A 125 -15.05 7.06 -2.02
CA VAL A 125 -13.96 7.27 -1.05
C VAL A 125 -12.75 7.91 -1.73
N ALA A 126 -12.36 7.45 -2.91
CA ALA A 126 -11.25 8.01 -3.68
C ALA A 126 -11.53 9.47 -4.09
N ALA A 127 -12.78 9.80 -4.46
CA ALA A 127 -13.20 11.16 -4.75
C ALA A 127 -13.11 12.07 -3.52
N VAL A 128 -13.58 11.60 -2.36
CA VAL A 128 -13.45 12.32 -1.08
C VAL A 128 -11.98 12.57 -0.74
N PHE A 129 -11.10 11.58 -0.91
CA PHE A 129 -9.67 11.75 -0.64
C PHE A 129 -9.01 12.73 -1.61
N SER A 130 -9.42 12.72 -2.87
CA SER A 130 -8.96 13.69 -3.86
C SER A 130 -9.43 15.11 -3.55
N TRP A 131 -10.66 15.26 -3.08
CA TRP A 131 -11.21 16.54 -2.63
C TRP A 131 -10.50 17.03 -1.37
N LEU A 132 -10.34 16.20 -0.34
CA LEU A 132 -9.59 16.53 0.89
C LEU A 132 -8.12 16.86 0.60
N GLY A 133 -7.55 16.23 -0.42
CA GLY A 133 -6.20 16.54 -0.89
C GLY A 133 -6.04 17.90 -1.53
N ALA A 134 -7.13 18.68 -1.72
CA ALA A 134 -7.12 20.04 -2.25
C ALA A 134 -6.27 20.23 -3.50
N GLY A 135 -6.29 19.24 -4.41
CA GLY A 135 -5.50 19.25 -5.63
C GLY A 135 -4.03 18.80 -5.46
N ILE A 136 -3.56 18.51 -4.24
CA ILE A 136 -2.22 18.01 -3.96
C ILE A 136 -2.25 16.47 -3.97
N PRO A 137 -1.65 15.80 -5.00
CA PRO A 137 -1.74 14.34 -5.14
C PRO A 137 -1.13 13.58 -3.97
N GLU A 138 -0.12 14.14 -3.34
CA GLU A 138 0.62 13.56 -2.21
C GLU A 138 -0.31 13.34 -1.00
N TYR A 139 -1.20 14.28 -0.72
CA TYR A 139 -2.19 14.13 0.36
C TYR A 139 -3.24 13.07 0.03
N ALA A 140 -3.76 13.05 -1.20
CA ALA A 140 -4.70 12.02 -1.62
C ALA A 140 -4.07 10.62 -1.57
N LEU A 141 -2.81 10.49 -1.98
CA LEU A 141 -2.02 9.26 -1.88
C LEU A 141 -1.85 8.84 -0.42
N PHE A 142 -1.48 9.76 0.47
CA PHE A 142 -1.34 9.48 1.90
C PHE A 142 -2.67 9.01 2.53
N LEU A 143 -3.80 9.63 2.20
CA LEU A 143 -5.12 9.21 2.69
C LEU A 143 -5.50 7.81 2.20
N ASN A 144 -5.22 7.47 0.94
CA ASN A 144 -5.43 6.11 0.42
C ASN A 144 -4.58 5.08 1.18
N ARG A 145 -3.31 5.38 1.46
CA ARG A 145 -2.44 4.50 2.25
C ARG A 145 -2.92 4.36 3.70
N LEU A 146 -3.36 5.44 4.31
CA LEU A 146 -3.92 5.41 5.66
C LEU A 146 -5.16 4.52 5.71
N ALA A 147 -6.05 4.61 4.72
CA ALA A 147 -7.24 3.77 4.62
C ALA A 147 -6.86 2.28 4.43
N ALA A 148 -5.91 1.97 3.55
CA ALA A 148 -5.41 0.60 3.34
C ALA A 148 -4.77 0.04 4.63
N THR A 149 -3.96 0.84 5.32
CA THR A 149 -3.35 0.47 6.60
C THR A 149 -4.41 0.24 7.68
N ALA A 150 -5.42 1.09 7.77
CA ALA A 150 -6.53 0.90 8.70
C ALA A 150 -7.29 -0.41 8.39
N GLY A 151 -7.53 -0.71 7.12
CA GLY A 151 -8.10 -1.99 6.68
C GLY A 151 -7.25 -3.19 7.10
N ALA A 152 -5.93 -3.12 6.93
CA ALA A 152 -4.99 -4.15 7.37
C ALA A 152 -5.03 -4.35 8.90
N VAL A 153 -5.08 -3.26 9.67
CA VAL A 153 -5.21 -3.32 11.14
C VAL A 153 -6.54 -3.97 11.54
N LEU A 154 -7.65 -3.57 10.91
CA LEU A 154 -8.96 -4.18 11.17
C LEU A 154 -8.96 -5.68 10.84
N MET A 155 -8.36 -6.06 9.73
CA MET A 155 -8.16 -7.47 9.37
C MET A 155 -7.40 -8.23 10.46
N VAL A 156 -6.26 -7.71 10.92
CA VAL A 156 -5.47 -8.34 12.00
C VAL A 156 -6.31 -8.49 13.27
N VAL A 157 -7.02 -7.43 13.69
CA VAL A 157 -7.88 -7.46 14.89
C VAL A 157 -8.99 -8.50 14.75
N ALA A 158 -9.64 -8.59 13.60
CA ALA A 158 -10.69 -9.57 13.33
C ALA A 158 -10.16 -11.01 13.43
N PHE A 159 -9.03 -11.29 12.80
CA PHE A 159 -8.42 -12.62 12.85
C PHE A 159 -7.94 -13.00 14.26
N LEU A 160 -7.42 -12.06 15.05
CA LEU A 160 -7.04 -12.30 16.45
C LEU A 160 -8.25 -12.61 17.31
N LYS A 161 -9.39 -11.93 17.09
CA LYS A 161 -10.66 -12.24 17.77
C LYS A 161 -11.17 -13.64 17.40
N ILE A 162 -11.17 -13.98 16.11
CA ILE A 162 -11.56 -15.31 15.63
C ILE A 162 -10.65 -16.39 16.22
N ALA A 163 -9.34 -16.16 16.26
CA ALA A 163 -8.39 -17.08 16.85
C ALA A 163 -8.68 -17.31 18.34
N ALA A 164 -8.96 -16.26 19.11
CA ALA A 164 -9.34 -16.36 20.52
C ALA A 164 -10.63 -17.18 20.70
N LEU A 165 -11.68 -16.89 19.91
CA LEU A 165 -12.95 -17.63 19.96
C LEU A 165 -12.80 -19.12 19.59
N ARG A 166 -11.82 -19.44 18.77
CA ARG A 166 -11.55 -20.80 18.29
C ARG A 166 -10.47 -21.53 19.12
N GLY A 167 -9.98 -20.95 20.21
CA GLY A 167 -8.90 -21.52 21.02
C GLY A 167 -7.60 -21.74 20.21
N ARG A 168 -7.33 -20.89 19.23
CA ARG A 168 -6.13 -20.98 18.39
C ARG A 168 -5.03 -20.04 18.89
N ASN A 169 -3.78 -20.44 18.64
CA ASN A 169 -2.61 -19.63 19.00
C ASN A 169 -2.68 -18.25 18.31
N ARG A 170 -2.95 -17.22 19.12
CA ARG A 170 -3.08 -15.82 18.65
C ARG A 170 -1.77 -15.26 18.11
N ALA A 171 -0.66 -15.62 18.73
CA ALA A 171 0.66 -15.17 18.27
C ALA A 171 1.01 -15.75 16.90
N PHE A 172 0.68 -17.02 16.67
CA PHE A 172 0.85 -17.64 15.35
C PHE A 172 -0.03 -16.98 14.28
N VAL A 173 -1.29 -16.70 14.60
CA VAL A 173 -2.20 -15.99 13.68
C VAL A 173 -1.69 -14.58 13.38
N ALA A 174 -1.21 -13.85 14.40
CA ALA A 174 -0.59 -12.54 14.20
C ALA A 174 0.63 -12.62 13.26
N TRP A 175 1.50 -13.64 13.44
CA TRP A 175 2.65 -13.87 12.58
C TRP A 175 2.22 -14.14 11.13
N MET A 176 1.20 -14.96 10.93
CA MET A 176 0.70 -15.29 9.59
C MET A 176 0.10 -14.09 8.87
N ILE A 177 -0.49 -13.14 9.58
CA ILE A 177 -1.27 -12.06 8.99
C ILE A 177 -0.56 -10.71 9.14
N ALA A 178 -0.20 -10.31 10.36
CA ALA A 178 0.37 -8.98 10.60
C ALA A 178 1.84 -8.88 10.17
N ALA A 179 2.66 -9.90 10.43
CA ALA A 179 4.06 -9.94 10.03
C ALA A 179 4.26 -10.51 8.62
N ASN A 180 3.20 -10.94 7.95
CA ASN A 180 3.28 -11.52 6.62
C ASN A 180 3.81 -10.49 5.61
N THR A 181 4.81 -10.92 4.85
CA THR A 181 5.47 -10.07 3.86
C THR A 181 4.48 -9.52 2.80
N LEU A 182 3.51 -10.32 2.37
CA LEU A 182 2.48 -9.85 1.42
C LEU A 182 1.59 -8.77 2.05
N THR A 183 1.18 -8.92 3.30
CA THR A 183 0.40 -7.89 4.01
C THR A 183 1.19 -6.58 4.09
N LEU A 184 2.47 -6.66 4.44
CA LEU A 184 3.34 -5.49 4.55
C LEU A 184 3.57 -4.80 3.20
N LEU A 185 3.83 -5.58 2.15
CA LEU A 185 4.19 -5.05 0.83
C LEU A 185 2.98 -4.61 -0.01
N LEU A 186 1.83 -5.27 0.13
CA LEU A 186 0.64 -4.96 -0.68
C LEU A 186 -0.30 -3.94 -0.03
N PHE A 187 -0.39 -3.91 1.31
CA PHE A 187 -1.31 -3.01 2.01
C PHE A 187 -0.62 -1.80 2.62
N ILE A 188 0.67 -1.86 2.90
CA ILE A 188 1.38 -0.82 3.64
C ILE A 188 2.40 -0.10 2.74
N ALA A 189 3.12 -0.80 1.88
CA ALA A 189 4.08 -0.23 0.92
C ALA A 189 3.37 0.35 -0.30
#